data_68db760906ebfe606e05d139cd54fb6f
#
_entry.id   68db760906ebfe606e05d139cd54fb6f
#
_cell.length_a   1.000
_cell.length_b   1.000
_cell.length_c   1.000
_cell.angle_alpha   90.00
_cell.angle_beta   90.00
_cell.angle_gamma   90.00
#
_symmetry.space_group_name_H-M   'P 1'
#
loop_
_entity.id
_entity.type
_entity.pdbx_description
1 polymer ?
#
loop_
_entity_poly.entity_id
_entity_poly.type
_entity_poly.pdbx_seq_one_letter_code
_entity_poly.pdbx_strand_id
1 'polypeptide(L)'
;MRRLLLLAAFAAVSCGARAPKEETMVHLSNRVFALAEAQTVYMDSLLPEGRCPRTFQGDTLVTSDIGWWTSGFYPGVLWQMYSLTGKESFHDLAVKHTLPLASLLDRETDHDIGFQLMCSFALWGHYDYTHKHEMNVLSAEQIDDILTKGAEKLAARFVPEAGIIRSWNWGAWNIPVIIDNMMNLELLMEYGDREIAEKHALTTARNHFREDGTTFHLVDYADDGTVLGRQTVQGYADDSAWARGQAWALYGYAMMAREEQDPEIGHPDLARTFNDIAFKLAEWILPRLPEDGVPYWDFSQSDYRDASAGAIIAAGLLDLWRNDPDRDPEKKLVAAAERILRTLASPEYLAEPRTNGGFLLKHSVGNIPGHSEVDVPLTYADYYFLEALRNYRWIEKTE
;
A
#
# COMPACT_ATOMS: atom_id res chain seq x y z
N MET A 1 24.48 -82.73 -12.50
CA MET A 1 23.30 -81.88 -12.21
C MET A 1 23.74 -80.41 -12.07
N ARG A 2 23.60 -79.63 -13.16
CA ARG A 2 23.96 -78.20 -13.20
C ARG A 2 22.63 -77.35 -13.00
N ARG A 3 22.60 -76.63 -11.94
CA ARG A 3 21.52 -75.68 -11.70
C ARG A 3 21.80 -74.34 -12.46
N LEU A 4 20.96 -73.97 -13.44
CA LEU A 4 20.94 -72.65 -14.04
C LEU A 4 20.25 -71.67 -13.05
N LEU A 5 20.97 -70.61 -12.69
CA LEU A 5 20.38 -69.42 -12.05
C LEU A 5 19.99 -68.45 -13.16
N LEU A 6 18.67 -68.20 -13.31
CA LEU A 6 18.13 -67.12 -14.12
C LEU A 6 18.18 -65.80 -13.28
N LEU A 7 19.01 -64.86 -13.69
CA LEU A 7 18.95 -63.48 -13.20
C LEU A 7 17.85 -62.73 -13.98
N ALA A 8 16.77 -62.36 -13.31
CA ALA A 8 15.77 -61.44 -13.84
C ALA A 8 16.27 -60.01 -13.56
N ALA A 9 16.59 -59.29 -14.64
CA ALA A 9 16.90 -57.85 -14.56
C ALA A 9 15.58 -57.06 -14.50
N PHE A 10 15.28 -56.47 -13.34
CA PHE A 10 14.22 -55.49 -13.24
C PHE A 10 14.71 -54.15 -13.80
N ALA A 11 14.24 -53.76 -14.98
CA ALA A 11 14.39 -52.39 -15.48
C ALA A 11 13.43 -51.46 -14.71
N ALA A 12 13.94 -50.69 -13.77
CA ALA A 12 13.18 -49.62 -13.15
C ALA A 12 13.00 -48.49 -14.17
N VAL A 13 11.79 -48.41 -14.73
CA VAL A 13 11.33 -47.24 -15.53
C VAL A 13 11.12 -46.12 -14.54
N SER A 14 12.11 -45.24 -14.39
CA SER A 14 11.97 -43.96 -13.68
C SER A 14 11.07 -43.07 -14.52
N CYS A 15 9.77 -43.03 -14.18
CA CYS A 15 8.86 -41.97 -14.62
C CYS A 15 9.34 -40.70 -13.91
N GLY A 16 10.18 -39.90 -14.56
CA GLY A 16 10.53 -38.57 -14.13
C GLY A 16 9.27 -37.70 -14.23
N ALA A 17 8.52 -37.59 -13.14
CA ALA A 17 7.49 -36.57 -13.02
C ALA A 17 8.21 -35.21 -13.19
N ARG A 18 7.95 -34.54 -14.32
CA ARG A 18 8.39 -33.16 -14.52
C ARG A 18 7.80 -32.35 -13.36
N ALA A 19 8.61 -31.62 -12.61
CA ALA A 19 8.11 -30.66 -11.63
C ALA A 19 7.02 -29.79 -12.29
N PRO A 20 5.91 -29.54 -11.63
CA PRO A 20 4.88 -28.67 -12.18
C PRO A 20 5.54 -27.34 -12.59
N LYS A 21 5.27 -26.91 -13.82
CA LYS A 21 5.82 -25.64 -14.30
C LYS A 21 5.25 -24.53 -13.42
N GLU A 22 6.12 -23.71 -12.87
CA GLU A 22 5.70 -22.57 -12.03
C GLU A 22 4.68 -21.70 -12.76
N GLU A 23 3.62 -21.27 -12.07
CA GLU A 23 2.59 -20.39 -12.61
C GLU A 23 3.23 -19.06 -13.04
N THR A 24 3.00 -18.61 -14.27
CA THR A 24 3.49 -17.30 -14.72
C THR A 24 2.78 -16.18 -13.97
N MET A 25 3.45 -15.03 -13.79
CA MET A 25 2.83 -13.87 -13.11
C MET A 25 1.59 -13.36 -13.83
N VAL A 26 1.53 -13.50 -15.16
CA VAL A 26 0.30 -13.20 -15.93
C VAL A 26 -0.88 -14.11 -15.51
N HIS A 27 -0.65 -15.41 -15.39
CA HIS A 27 -1.71 -16.33 -14.94
C HIS A 27 -2.10 -16.08 -13.48
N LEU A 28 -1.12 -15.92 -12.60
CA LEU A 28 -1.33 -15.58 -11.20
C LEU A 28 -2.17 -14.30 -11.05
N SER A 29 -1.79 -13.22 -11.72
CA SER A 29 -2.52 -11.96 -11.68
C SER A 29 -3.96 -12.12 -12.19
N ASN A 30 -4.17 -12.83 -13.30
CA ASN A 30 -5.51 -13.07 -13.83
C ASN A 30 -6.37 -13.88 -12.86
N ARG A 31 -5.79 -14.87 -12.17
CA ARG A 31 -6.48 -15.65 -11.14
C ARG A 31 -6.87 -14.78 -9.95
N VAL A 32 -5.95 -13.92 -9.47
CA VAL A 32 -6.24 -12.99 -8.37
C VAL A 32 -7.30 -11.97 -8.78
N PHE A 33 -7.24 -11.40 -9.98
CA PHE A 33 -8.24 -10.45 -10.46
C PHE A 33 -9.63 -11.07 -10.61
N ALA A 34 -9.71 -12.34 -11.07
CA ALA A 34 -10.97 -13.06 -11.11
C ALA A 34 -11.56 -13.32 -9.71
N LEU A 35 -10.70 -13.60 -8.73
CA LEU A 35 -11.12 -13.71 -7.33
C LEU A 35 -11.57 -12.35 -6.78
N ALA A 36 -10.82 -11.27 -7.07
CA ALA A 36 -11.14 -9.92 -6.61
C ALA A 36 -12.51 -9.46 -7.12
N GLU A 37 -12.87 -9.81 -8.36
CA GLU A 37 -14.21 -9.57 -8.90
C GLU A 37 -15.30 -10.23 -8.04
N ALA A 38 -15.12 -11.51 -7.66
CA ALA A 38 -16.08 -12.22 -6.83
C ALA A 38 -16.15 -11.69 -5.38
N GLN A 39 -15.00 -11.34 -4.81
CA GLN A 39 -14.87 -10.86 -3.44
C GLN A 39 -15.45 -9.45 -3.26
N THR A 40 -15.16 -8.52 -4.17
CA THR A 40 -15.68 -7.15 -4.09
C THR A 40 -17.20 -7.09 -4.22
N VAL A 41 -17.80 -7.88 -5.13
CA VAL A 41 -19.26 -8.02 -5.22
C VAL A 41 -19.86 -8.64 -3.96
N TYR A 42 -19.18 -9.63 -3.39
CA TYR A 42 -19.62 -10.25 -2.14
C TYR A 42 -19.53 -9.26 -0.98
N MET A 43 -18.44 -8.51 -0.86
CA MET A 43 -18.28 -7.47 0.16
C MET A 43 -19.39 -6.41 0.08
N ASP A 44 -19.68 -5.88 -1.14
CA ASP A 44 -20.77 -4.90 -1.31
C ASP A 44 -22.11 -5.44 -0.84
N SER A 45 -22.37 -6.75 -1.02
CA SER A 45 -23.61 -7.39 -0.55
C SER A 45 -23.72 -7.52 0.98
N LEU A 46 -22.59 -7.48 1.69
CA LEU A 46 -22.53 -7.55 3.14
C LEU A 46 -22.49 -6.15 3.80
N LEU A 47 -22.10 -5.13 3.04
CA LEU A 47 -21.80 -3.80 3.56
C LEU A 47 -23.10 -3.04 3.85
N PRO A 48 -23.33 -2.56 5.09
CA PRO A 48 -24.44 -1.67 5.37
C PRO A 48 -24.32 -0.35 4.60
N GLU A 49 -25.43 0.24 4.24
CA GLU A 49 -25.46 1.53 3.54
C GLU A 49 -24.68 2.62 4.29
N GLY A 50 -23.85 3.38 3.57
CA GLY A 50 -23.04 4.46 4.13
C GLY A 50 -21.89 4.01 5.03
N ARG A 51 -21.56 2.70 5.02
CA ARG A 51 -20.43 2.16 5.79
C ARG A 51 -19.26 1.79 4.89
N CYS A 52 -18.04 1.90 5.45
CA CYS A 52 -16.80 1.48 4.81
C CYS A 52 -16.29 0.19 5.45
N PRO A 53 -15.81 -0.81 4.68
CA PRO A 53 -15.24 -2.03 5.25
C PRO A 53 -13.91 -1.70 5.91
N ARG A 54 -13.67 -2.29 7.08
CA ARG A 54 -12.45 -2.10 7.83
C ARG A 54 -11.66 -3.39 7.98
N THR A 55 -12.31 -4.42 8.51
CA THR A 55 -11.75 -5.77 8.73
C THR A 55 -12.86 -6.80 8.84
N PHE A 56 -12.47 -8.09 8.93
CA PHE A 56 -13.38 -9.19 9.21
C PHE A 56 -12.82 -10.01 10.37
N GLN A 57 -13.59 -10.12 11.46
CA GLN A 57 -13.15 -10.79 12.67
C GLN A 57 -14.31 -11.51 13.34
N GLY A 58 -14.10 -12.75 13.79
CA GLY A 58 -15.12 -13.55 14.46
C GLY A 58 -16.41 -13.69 13.64
N ASP A 59 -16.27 -13.99 12.33
CA ASP A 59 -17.37 -14.11 11.36
C ASP A 59 -18.21 -12.84 11.18
N THR A 60 -17.66 -11.68 11.54
CA THR A 60 -18.35 -10.40 11.44
C THR A 60 -17.56 -9.41 10.59
N LEU A 61 -18.22 -8.77 9.61
CA LEU A 61 -17.67 -7.64 8.88
C LEU A 61 -17.68 -6.41 9.79
N VAL A 62 -16.50 -5.97 10.19
CA VAL A 62 -16.30 -4.75 10.98
C VAL A 62 -16.23 -3.57 10.00
N THR A 63 -17.03 -2.54 10.27
CA THR A 63 -17.13 -1.36 9.40
C THR A 63 -16.87 -0.08 10.17
N SER A 64 -16.49 0.97 9.45
CA SER A 64 -16.36 2.34 9.94
C SER A 64 -17.30 3.30 9.23
N ASP A 65 -17.40 4.53 9.71
CA ASP A 65 -17.89 5.64 8.89
C ASP A 65 -16.78 6.18 7.98
N ILE A 66 -17.13 7.14 7.12
CA ILE A 66 -16.21 7.74 6.13
C ILE A 66 -15.06 8.53 6.77
N GLY A 67 -15.16 8.94 8.04
CA GLY A 67 -14.10 9.66 8.75
C GLY A 67 -12.93 8.78 9.17
N TRP A 68 -13.06 7.45 9.07
CA TRP A 68 -11.96 6.54 9.39
C TRP A 68 -10.93 6.55 8.25
N TRP A 69 -9.66 6.57 8.57
CA TRP A 69 -8.56 6.74 7.62
C TRP A 69 -8.55 5.76 6.43
N THR A 70 -9.14 4.58 6.60
CA THR A 70 -9.16 3.56 5.53
C THR A 70 -10.33 3.72 4.54
N SER A 71 -11.16 4.74 4.68
CA SER A 71 -12.40 4.86 3.91
C SER A 71 -12.20 4.99 2.39
N GLY A 72 -11.04 5.47 1.93
CA GLY A 72 -10.69 5.60 0.51
C GLY A 72 -10.28 4.28 -0.16
N PHE A 73 -9.82 3.27 0.59
CA PHE A 73 -9.21 2.09 -0.03
C PHE A 73 -10.22 1.14 -0.70
N TYR A 74 -11.39 0.94 -0.12
CA TYR A 74 -12.40 0.08 -0.77
C TYR A 74 -12.93 0.67 -2.08
N PRO A 75 -13.34 1.94 -2.16
CA PRO A 75 -13.60 2.56 -3.46
C PRO A 75 -12.38 2.47 -4.40
N GLY A 76 -11.15 2.60 -3.88
CA GLY A 76 -9.94 2.39 -4.66
C GLY A 76 -9.81 0.99 -5.26
N VAL A 77 -10.10 -0.05 -4.50
CA VAL A 77 -10.18 -1.43 -5.01
C VAL A 77 -11.20 -1.53 -6.15
N LEU A 78 -12.38 -0.92 -6.02
CA LEU A 78 -13.42 -0.92 -7.05
C LEU A 78 -12.97 -0.17 -8.31
N TRP A 79 -12.29 0.97 -8.18
CA TRP A 79 -11.69 1.70 -9.30
C TRP A 79 -10.62 0.88 -10.01
N GLN A 80 -9.76 0.18 -9.27
CA GLN A 80 -8.80 -0.75 -9.86
C GLN A 80 -9.49 -1.88 -10.60
N MET A 81 -10.58 -2.44 -10.06
CA MET A 81 -11.36 -3.48 -10.73
C MET A 81 -12.05 -2.95 -12.00
N TYR A 82 -12.53 -1.70 -12.00
CA TYR A 82 -13.02 -1.05 -13.21
C TYR A 82 -11.93 -0.95 -14.27
N SER A 83 -10.76 -0.44 -13.90
CA SER A 83 -9.60 -0.35 -14.80
C SER A 83 -9.17 -1.68 -15.40
N LEU A 84 -9.23 -2.76 -14.61
CA LEU A 84 -8.82 -4.10 -15.04
C LEU A 84 -9.84 -4.81 -15.92
N THR A 85 -11.14 -4.55 -15.72
CA THR A 85 -12.23 -5.31 -16.35
C THR A 85 -13.01 -4.53 -17.40
N GLY A 86 -13.02 -3.19 -17.32
CA GLY A 86 -13.86 -2.33 -18.13
C GLY A 86 -15.37 -2.50 -17.87
N LYS A 87 -15.77 -3.15 -16.76
CA LYS A 87 -17.18 -3.42 -16.47
C LYS A 87 -17.83 -2.23 -15.79
N GLU A 88 -18.89 -1.70 -16.39
CA GLU A 88 -19.69 -0.59 -15.83
C GLU A 88 -20.19 -0.86 -14.41
N SER A 89 -20.47 -2.13 -14.06
CA SER A 89 -20.89 -2.46 -12.70
C SER A 89 -19.85 -2.14 -11.63
N PHE A 90 -18.54 -2.18 -11.96
CA PHE A 90 -17.47 -1.73 -11.05
C PHE A 90 -17.36 -0.22 -11.00
N HIS A 91 -17.59 0.47 -12.13
CA HIS A 91 -17.69 1.91 -12.17
C HIS A 91 -18.82 2.40 -11.25
N ASP A 92 -20.02 1.87 -11.40
CA ASP A 92 -21.19 2.23 -10.59
C ASP A 92 -20.94 2.02 -9.09
N LEU A 93 -20.34 0.88 -8.72
CA LEU A 93 -19.97 0.60 -7.34
C LEU A 93 -18.89 1.54 -6.83
N ALA A 94 -17.86 1.83 -7.64
CA ALA A 94 -16.80 2.75 -7.28
C ALA A 94 -17.34 4.16 -7.05
N VAL A 95 -18.21 4.67 -7.92
CA VAL A 95 -18.92 5.94 -7.75
C VAL A 95 -19.76 5.94 -6.46
N LYS A 96 -20.58 4.90 -6.25
CA LYS A 96 -21.41 4.74 -5.05
C LYS A 96 -20.61 4.91 -3.75
N HIS A 97 -19.42 4.30 -3.68
CA HIS A 97 -18.60 4.31 -2.48
C HIS A 97 -17.62 5.49 -2.40
N THR A 98 -17.33 6.17 -3.53
CA THR A 98 -16.48 7.38 -3.56
C THR A 98 -17.25 8.65 -3.21
N LEU A 99 -18.43 8.85 -3.78
CA LEU A 99 -19.20 10.10 -3.62
C LEU A 99 -19.39 10.54 -2.16
N PRO A 100 -19.70 9.66 -1.19
CA PRO A 100 -19.87 10.08 0.20
C PRO A 100 -18.63 10.73 0.81
N LEU A 101 -17.42 10.38 0.32
CA LEU A 101 -16.15 10.91 0.83
C LEU A 101 -15.98 12.41 0.55
N ALA A 102 -16.70 12.99 -0.41
CA ALA A 102 -16.70 14.44 -0.63
C ALA A 102 -17.09 15.22 0.65
N SER A 103 -17.93 14.63 1.51
CA SER A 103 -18.33 15.26 2.77
C SER A 103 -17.23 15.32 3.84
N LEU A 104 -16.05 14.72 3.60
CA LEU A 104 -14.84 14.93 4.40
C LEU A 104 -14.39 16.40 4.35
N LEU A 105 -14.69 17.09 3.26
CA LEU A 105 -14.36 18.51 3.11
C LEU A 105 -15.10 19.40 4.12
N ASP A 106 -16.25 18.97 4.61
CA ASP A 106 -17.07 19.67 5.59
C ASP A 106 -16.75 19.32 7.04
N ARG A 107 -15.74 18.44 7.28
CA ARG A 107 -15.38 17.94 8.62
C ARG A 107 -13.97 18.37 9.00
N GLU A 108 -13.65 18.31 10.29
CA GLU A 108 -12.27 18.24 10.74
C GLU A 108 -11.68 16.89 10.32
N THR A 109 -10.49 16.93 9.70
CA THR A 109 -9.76 15.75 9.23
C THR A 109 -8.38 15.71 9.87
N ASP A 110 -7.77 14.54 9.90
CA ASP A 110 -6.36 14.38 10.16
C ASP A 110 -5.53 14.36 8.85
N HIS A 111 -4.28 13.90 8.90
CA HIS A 111 -3.43 13.85 7.72
C HIS A 111 -3.89 12.79 6.69
N ASP A 112 -4.67 11.81 7.12
CA ASP A 112 -5.10 10.69 6.26
C ASP A 112 -6.12 11.08 5.19
N ILE A 113 -6.53 12.36 5.15
CA ILE A 113 -7.29 12.90 4.01
C ILE A 113 -6.55 12.64 2.68
N GLY A 114 -5.21 12.55 2.68
CA GLY A 114 -4.42 12.13 1.54
C GLY A 114 -4.80 10.73 1.07
N PHE A 115 -4.70 9.72 1.92
CA PHE A 115 -5.14 8.36 1.61
C PHE A 115 -6.60 8.28 1.16
N GLN A 116 -7.49 9.00 1.87
CA GLN A 116 -8.92 8.96 1.60
C GLN A 116 -9.26 9.46 0.19
N LEU A 117 -8.64 10.55 -0.26
CA LEU A 117 -8.94 11.17 -1.54
C LEU A 117 -8.11 10.61 -2.70
N MET A 118 -6.82 10.34 -2.49
CA MET A 118 -5.95 9.80 -3.55
C MET A 118 -6.37 8.38 -3.94
N CYS A 119 -6.71 7.52 -2.98
CA CYS A 119 -7.20 6.17 -3.28
C CYS A 119 -8.64 6.14 -3.84
N SER A 120 -9.34 7.26 -3.93
CA SER A 120 -10.74 7.32 -4.36
C SER A 120 -10.97 8.30 -5.52
N PHE A 121 -11.08 9.59 -5.24
CA PHE A 121 -11.36 10.61 -6.26
C PHE A 121 -10.27 10.76 -7.31
N ALA A 122 -8.98 10.67 -6.93
CA ALA A 122 -7.89 10.75 -7.89
C ALA A 122 -7.93 9.56 -8.87
N LEU A 123 -8.20 8.33 -8.37
CA LEU A 123 -8.40 7.18 -9.24
C LEU A 123 -9.63 7.32 -10.13
N TRP A 124 -10.73 7.91 -9.63
CA TRP A 124 -11.90 8.20 -10.45
C TRP A 124 -11.55 9.08 -11.64
N GLY A 125 -10.97 10.25 -11.40
CA GLY A 125 -10.56 11.17 -12.46
C GLY A 125 -9.61 10.52 -13.46
N HIS A 126 -8.60 9.79 -12.97
CA HIS A 126 -7.63 9.10 -13.80
C HIS A 126 -8.27 8.02 -14.69
N TYR A 127 -9.13 7.18 -14.15
CA TYR A 127 -9.69 6.05 -14.92
C TYR A 127 -10.81 6.47 -15.87
N ASP A 128 -11.66 7.43 -15.52
CA ASP A 128 -12.64 7.96 -16.46
C ASP A 128 -11.95 8.64 -17.65
N TYR A 129 -10.88 9.40 -17.38
CA TYR A 129 -10.08 10.00 -18.45
C TYR A 129 -9.45 8.94 -19.35
N THR A 130 -8.79 7.93 -18.77
CA THR A 130 -8.05 6.90 -19.54
C THR A 130 -8.99 5.96 -20.30
N HIS A 131 -10.17 5.66 -19.77
CA HIS A 131 -11.18 4.83 -20.43
C HIS A 131 -12.13 5.63 -21.32
N LYS A 132 -11.98 6.96 -21.39
CA LYS A 132 -12.88 7.89 -22.13
C LYS A 132 -14.34 7.70 -21.73
N HIS A 133 -14.57 7.45 -20.44
CA HIS A 133 -15.90 7.32 -19.88
C HIS A 133 -16.59 8.70 -19.88
N GLU A 134 -17.88 8.74 -20.22
CA GLU A 134 -18.65 9.96 -20.07
C GLU A 134 -18.84 10.29 -18.59
N MET A 135 -18.31 11.42 -18.14
CA MET A 135 -18.39 11.88 -16.75
C MET A 135 -19.80 12.43 -16.45
N ASN A 136 -20.73 11.52 -16.19
CA ASN A 136 -22.16 11.86 -16.04
C ASN A 136 -22.55 12.24 -14.60
N VAL A 137 -21.70 11.93 -13.60
CA VAL A 137 -21.98 12.14 -12.17
C VAL A 137 -21.25 13.37 -11.65
N LEU A 138 -19.93 13.43 -11.84
CA LEU A 138 -19.08 14.59 -11.58
C LEU A 138 -18.27 14.90 -12.84
N SER A 139 -18.07 16.18 -13.14
CA SER A 139 -17.11 16.57 -14.18
C SER A 139 -15.66 16.46 -13.66
N ALA A 140 -14.69 16.47 -14.57
CA ALA A 140 -13.27 16.51 -14.21
C ALA A 140 -12.96 17.70 -13.29
N GLU A 141 -13.49 18.89 -13.61
CA GLU A 141 -13.30 20.09 -12.80
C GLU A 141 -13.89 19.96 -11.39
N GLN A 142 -14.98 19.21 -11.23
CA GLN A 142 -15.56 18.95 -9.90
C GLN A 142 -14.70 17.98 -9.09
N ILE A 143 -14.11 16.98 -9.72
CA ILE A 143 -13.16 16.06 -9.07
C ILE A 143 -11.89 16.82 -8.68
N ASP A 144 -11.34 17.64 -9.57
CA ASP A 144 -10.17 18.47 -9.31
C ASP A 144 -10.43 19.47 -8.16
N ASP A 145 -11.63 20.07 -8.10
CA ASP A 145 -12.03 20.97 -7.00
C ASP A 145 -12.08 20.23 -5.64
N ILE A 146 -12.57 18.98 -5.62
CA ILE A 146 -12.58 18.15 -4.41
C ILE A 146 -11.15 17.83 -3.95
N LEU A 147 -10.29 17.44 -4.87
CA LEU A 147 -8.90 17.08 -4.58
C LEU A 147 -8.10 18.31 -4.12
N THR A 148 -8.27 19.45 -4.80
CA THR A 148 -7.65 20.72 -4.42
C THR A 148 -8.06 21.17 -3.02
N LYS A 149 -9.35 21.12 -2.69
CA LYS A 149 -9.85 21.45 -1.34
C LYS A 149 -9.33 20.46 -0.28
N GLY A 150 -9.19 19.19 -0.63
CA GLY A 150 -8.53 18.19 0.22
C GLY A 150 -7.07 18.52 0.48
N ALA A 151 -6.34 18.93 -0.56
CA ALA A 151 -4.96 19.39 -0.46
C ALA A 151 -4.82 20.64 0.42
N GLU A 152 -5.74 21.61 0.29
CA GLU A 152 -5.79 22.78 1.17
C GLU A 152 -5.98 22.38 2.65
N LYS A 153 -6.84 21.39 2.93
CA LYS A 153 -7.02 20.88 4.31
C LYS A 153 -5.76 20.20 4.85
N LEU A 154 -5.06 19.44 4.02
CA LEU A 154 -3.79 18.83 4.41
C LEU A 154 -2.71 19.89 4.63
N ALA A 155 -2.60 20.87 3.72
CA ALA A 155 -1.68 22.00 3.82
C ALA A 155 -1.93 22.85 5.08
N ALA A 156 -3.19 23.04 5.49
CA ALA A 156 -3.53 23.77 6.71
C ALA A 156 -3.00 23.11 8.01
N ARG A 157 -2.55 21.86 7.95
CA ARG A 157 -1.90 21.14 9.05
C ARG A 157 -0.40 21.36 9.11
N PHE A 158 0.16 22.09 8.16
CA PHE A 158 1.58 22.39 8.10
C PHE A 158 2.00 23.34 9.22
N VAL A 159 3.11 23.03 9.88
CA VAL A 159 3.73 23.84 10.93
C VAL A 159 5.05 24.38 10.36
N PRO A 160 5.08 25.64 9.90
CA PRO A 160 6.22 26.20 9.16
C PRO A 160 7.54 26.17 9.93
N GLU A 161 7.51 26.43 11.24
CA GLU A 161 8.68 26.47 12.12
C GLU A 161 9.33 25.08 12.27
N ALA A 162 8.51 24.02 12.24
CA ALA A 162 8.98 22.64 12.27
C ALA A 162 9.23 22.06 10.88
N GLY A 163 8.62 22.64 9.85
CA GLY A 163 8.70 22.13 8.48
C GLY A 163 8.00 20.77 8.31
N ILE A 164 6.88 20.55 9.02
CA ILE A 164 6.15 19.28 9.04
C ILE A 164 4.62 19.49 8.98
N ILE A 165 3.90 18.46 8.53
CA ILE A 165 2.46 18.37 8.60
C ILE A 165 2.09 17.54 9.83
N ARG A 166 1.31 18.12 10.74
CA ARG A 166 0.81 17.42 11.93
C ARG A 166 -0.10 16.27 11.54
N SER A 167 0.11 15.08 12.13
CA SER A 167 -0.71 13.90 11.82
C SER A 167 -2.12 14.01 12.41
N TRP A 168 -2.26 14.34 13.70
CA TRP A 168 -3.56 14.49 14.36
C TRP A 168 -3.52 15.51 15.51
N ASN A 169 -4.68 15.84 16.09
CA ASN A 169 -4.83 16.86 17.14
C ASN A 169 -5.24 16.25 18.51
N TRP A 170 -5.05 14.94 18.72
CA TRP A 170 -5.45 14.25 19.96
C TRP A 170 -4.26 13.53 20.61
N GLY A 171 -4.45 13.05 21.85
CA GLY A 171 -3.41 12.36 22.62
C GLY A 171 -2.58 13.31 23.47
N ALA A 172 -1.45 12.81 23.96
CA ALA A 172 -0.57 13.52 24.90
C ALA A 172 0.61 14.25 24.21
N TRP A 173 0.69 14.18 22.89
CA TRP A 173 1.75 14.79 22.11
C TRP A 173 1.45 16.25 21.78
N ASN A 174 2.49 17.05 21.56
CA ASN A 174 2.33 18.45 21.16
C ASN A 174 2.08 18.58 19.66
N ILE A 175 3.01 18.10 18.82
CA ILE A 175 2.85 18.04 17.36
C ILE A 175 3.30 16.65 16.89
N PRO A 176 2.40 15.64 16.95
CA PRO A 176 2.73 14.30 16.53
C PRO A 176 2.81 14.20 15.00
N VAL A 177 3.85 13.53 14.53
CA VAL A 177 4.02 13.17 13.12
C VAL A 177 4.38 11.70 13.06
N ILE A 178 3.61 10.92 12.30
CA ILE A 178 3.92 9.51 12.01
C ILE A 178 4.47 9.36 10.59
N ILE A 179 5.26 8.30 10.41
CA ILE A 179 5.91 8.02 9.12
C ILE A 179 4.90 7.78 7.98
N ASP A 180 3.71 7.33 8.30
CA ASP A 180 2.58 7.11 7.38
C ASP A 180 2.24 8.37 6.57
N ASN A 181 2.50 9.56 7.14
CA ASN A 181 2.25 10.84 6.48
C ASN A 181 3.00 11.00 5.16
N MET A 182 4.09 10.28 4.96
CA MET A 182 4.80 10.28 3.68
C MET A 182 3.91 9.89 2.50
N MET A 183 2.95 8.98 2.69
CA MET A 183 2.00 8.57 1.64
C MET A 183 0.93 9.64 1.35
N ASN A 184 0.59 10.47 2.34
CA ASN A 184 -0.40 11.53 2.17
C ASN A 184 0.12 12.73 1.37
N LEU A 185 1.44 12.82 1.17
CA LEU A 185 2.09 13.89 0.43
C LEU A 185 1.72 13.91 -1.06
N GLU A 186 1.35 12.77 -1.64
CA GLU A 186 0.93 12.66 -3.04
C GLU A 186 -0.21 13.66 -3.35
N LEU A 187 -1.15 13.84 -2.43
CA LEU A 187 -2.23 14.82 -2.58
C LEU A 187 -1.72 16.26 -2.73
N LEU A 188 -0.67 16.63 -2.01
CA LEU A 188 -0.04 17.95 -2.15
C LEU A 188 0.81 18.08 -3.41
N MET A 189 1.49 16.98 -3.80
CA MET A 189 2.33 16.97 -4.99
C MET A 189 1.52 17.13 -6.28
N GLU A 190 0.32 16.54 -6.35
CA GLU A 190 -0.51 16.56 -7.53
C GLU A 190 -1.55 17.72 -7.53
N TYR A 191 -2.14 18.07 -6.37
CA TYR A 191 -3.29 18.98 -6.28
C TYR A 191 -3.08 20.17 -5.32
N GLY A 192 -1.89 20.32 -4.73
CA GLY A 192 -1.65 21.32 -3.69
C GLY A 192 -0.31 22.01 -3.74
N ASP A 193 0.18 22.38 -2.56
CA ASP A 193 1.46 23.07 -2.38
C ASP A 193 2.61 22.05 -2.25
N ARG A 194 3.33 21.84 -3.36
CA ARG A 194 4.49 20.94 -3.45
C ARG A 194 5.59 21.29 -2.46
N GLU A 195 5.84 22.59 -2.22
CA GLU A 195 6.90 23.03 -1.29
C GLU A 195 6.62 22.57 0.15
N ILE A 196 5.35 22.49 0.57
CA ILE A 196 4.96 21.91 1.85
C ILE A 196 5.30 20.43 1.91
N ALA A 197 4.99 19.67 0.86
CA ALA A 197 5.30 18.24 0.78
C ALA A 197 6.81 17.99 0.82
N GLU A 198 7.58 18.73 0.02
CA GLU A 198 9.04 18.67 -0.02
C GLU A 198 9.67 18.97 1.36
N LYS A 199 9.25 20.05 2.01
CA LYS A 199 9.70 20.40 3.36
C LYS A 199 9.40 19.31 4.37
N HIS A 200 8.19 18.77 4.33
CA HIS A 200 7.81 17.66 5.20
C HIS A 200 8.69 16.44 4.97
N ALA A 201 8.86 16.01 3.72
CA ALA A 201 9.69 14.85 3.36
C ALA A 201 11.16 15.03 3.79
N LEU A 202 11.74 16.22 3.56
CA LEU A 202 13.11 16.53 3.99
C LEU A 202 13.26 16.57 5.50
N THR A 203 12.26 17.07 6.24
CA THR A 203 12.29 17.08 7.70
C THR A 203 12.10 15.69 8.29
N THR A 204 11.22 14.87 7.68
CA THR A 204 11.05 13.46 8.00
C THR A 204 12.35 12.69 7.78
N ALA A 205 13.07 12.92 6.67
CA ALA A 205 14.38 12.32 6.42
C ALA A 205 15.42 12.64 7.52
N ARG A 206 15.39 13.84 8.09
CA ARG A 206 16.30 14.24 9.15
C ARG A 206 15.95 13.68 10.52
N ASN A 207 14.66 13.56 10.83
CA ASN A 207 14.21 13.38 12.22
C ASN A 207 13.62 12.00 12.49
N HIS A 208 13.03 11.32 11.47
CA HIS A 208 12.43 10.00 11.64
C HIS A 208 13.40 8.85 11.40
N PHE A 209 14.55 9.09 10.77
CA PHE A 209 15.51 8.02 10.48
C PHE A 209 16.49 7.80 11.63
N ARG A 210 16.77 6.52 11.90
CA ARG A 210 17.85 6.07 12.77
C ARG A 210 19.16 5.96 12.00
N GLU A 211 20.26 5.81 12.71
CA GLU A 211 21.60 5.63 12.10
C GLU A 211 21.69 4.39 11.20
N ASP A 212 20.91 3.34 11.51
CA ASP A 212 20.85 2.11 10.70
C ASP A 212 19.97 2.21 9.45
N GLY A 213 19.32 3.37 9.22
CA GLY A 213 18.46 3.63 8.09
C GLY A 213 16.98 3.24 8.27
N THR A 214 16.60 2.73 9.45
CA THR A 214 15.19 2.48 9.78
C THR A 214 14.49 3.75 10.26
N THR A 215 13.15 3.72 10.29
CA THR A 215 12.36 4.86 10.76
C THR A 215 11.74 4.62 12.12
N PHE A 216 11.67 5.67 12.93
CA PHE A 216 10.73 5.74 14.04
C PHE A 216 9.31 5.85 13.49
N HIS A 217 8.34 5.29 14.21
CA HIS A 217 6.93 5.44 13.84
C HIS A 217 6.48 6.89 14.08
N LEU A 218 6.65 7.42 15.27
CA LEU A 218 6.20 8.75 15.68
C LEU A 218 7.36 9.62 16.15
N VAL A 219 7.39 10.86 15.68
CA VAL A 219 8.22 11.95 16.23
C VAL A 219 7.30 13.05 16.72
N ASP A 220 7.49 13.49 17.96
CA ASP A 220 6.77 14.61 18.56
C ASP A 220 7.64 15.87 18.51
N TYR A 221 7.05 16.99 18.08
CA TYR A 221 7.75 18.25 17.93
C TYR A 221 7.18 19.33 18.85
N ALA A 222 8.04 20.25 19.30
CA ALA A 222 7.64 21.52 19.88
C ALA A 222 7.21 22.50 18.78
N ASP A 223 6.57 23.62 19.18
CA ASP A 223 6.10 24.65 18.25
C ASP A 223 7.24 25.31 17.45
N ASP A 224 8.46 25.32 17.99
CA ASP A 224 9.67 25.84 17.32
C ASP A 224 10.38 24.79 16.44
N GLY A 225 9.80 23.60 16.27
CA GLY A 225 10.36 22.50 15.49
C GLY A 225 11.39 21.64 16.23
N THR A 226 11.65 21.88 17.51
CA THR A 226 12.52 21.02 18.32
C THR A 226 11.86 19.65 18.50
N VAL A 227 12.63 18.56 18.31
CA VAL A 227 12.16 17.19 18.57
C VAL A 227 12.06 16.96 20.08
N LEU A 228 10.85 16.70 20.56
CA LEU A 228 10.55 16.40 21.97
C LEU A 228 10.74 14.92 22.30
N GLY A 229 10.46 14.04 21.34
CA GLY A 229 10.59 12.60 21.54
C GLY A 229 10.38 11.80 20.26
N ARG A 230 10.80 10.53 20.32
CA ARG A 230 10.61 9.52 19.27
C ARG A 230 10.00 8.30 19.91
N GLN A 231 8.90 7.82 19.35
CA GLN A 231 8.06 6.80 19.97
C GLN A 231 7.43 5.88 18.92
N THR A 232 6.73 4.87 19.40
CA THR A 232 5.81 4.08 18.57
C THR A 232 4.39 4.15 19.14
N VAL A 233 3.39 4.00 18.26
CA VAL A 233 1.97 3.80 18.63
C VAL A 233 1.51 2.41 18.16
N GLN A 234 2.07 1.92 17.05
CA GLN A 234 1.64 0.67 16.42
C GLN A 234 2.76 -0.38 16.34
N GLY A 235 4.05 0.00 16.50
CA GLY A 235 5.18 -0.93 16.55
C GLY A 235 5.35 -1.59 17.91
N TYR A 236 6.28 -2.52 18.00
CA TYR A 236 6.55 -3.31 19.20
C TYR A 236 7.16 -2.47 20.33
N ALA A 237 8.13 -1.63 20.01
CA ALA A 237 8.83 -0.76 20.95
C ALA A 237 9.29 0.54 20.25
N ASP A 238 9.61 1.58 21.03
CA ASP A 238 10.04 2.88 20.49
C ASP A 238 11.31 2.77 19.64
N ASP A 239 12.14 1.79 19.89
CA ASP A 239 13.40 1.53 19.18
C ASP A 239 13.31 0.39 18.17
N SER A 240 12.14 -0.27 18.03
CA SER A 240 11.93 -1.33 17.03
C SER A 240 11.61 -0.77 15.64
N ALA A 241 11.71 -1.63 14.62
CA ALA A 241 11.35 -1.29 13.25
C ALA A 241 9.99 -1.91 12.91
N TRP A 242 8.92 -1.14 13.11
CA TRP A 242 7.57 -1.52 12.72
C TRP A 242 7.48 -1.72 11.20
N ALA A 243 7.09 -2.93 10.76
CA ALA A 243 7.22 -3.33 9.35
C ALA A 243 6.41 -2.45 8.41
N ARG A 244 5.15 -2.13 8.75
CA ARG A 244 4.33 -1.26 7.92
C ARG A 244 4.85 0.18 7.90
N GLY A 245 5.48 0.66 8.98
CA GLY A 245 6.14 1.96 8.98
C GLY A 245 7.33 2.02 8.02
N GLN A 246 8.15 0.95 7.98
CA GLN A 246 9.24 0.86 7.00
C GLN A 246 8.68 0.79 5.56
N ALA A 247 7.55 0.09 5.36
CA ALA A 247 6.88 0.00 4.08
C ALA A 247 6.33 1.37 3.62
N TRP A 248 5.69 2.12 4.52
CA TRP A 248 5.22 3.48 4.24
C TRP A 248 6.35 4.43 3.87
N ALA A 249 7.48 4.37 4.61
CA ALA A 249 8.66 5.16 4.28
C ALA A 249 9.21 4.81 2.89
N LEU A 250 9.40 3.51 2.61
CA LEU A 250 9.89 3.04 1.32
C LEU A 250 9.01 3.56 0.17
N TYR A 251 7.70 3.34 0.25
CA TYR A 251 6.80 3.72 -0.82
C TYR A 251 6.63 5.24 -0.90
N GLY A 252 6.47 5.94 0.23
CA GLY A 252 6.33 7.38 0.26
C GLY A 252 7.54 8.12 -0.32
N TYR A 253 8.77 7.67 -0.05
CA TYR A 253 9.96 8.27 -0.69
C TYR A 253 10.10 7.87 -2.16
N ALA A 254 9.71 6.66 -2.57
CA ALA A 254 9.66 6.29 -3.99
C ALA A 254 8.64 7.15 -4.74
N MET A 255 7.45 7.37 -4.18
CA MET A 255 6.42 8.27 -4.71
C MET A 255 6.93 9.70 -4.82
N MET A 256 7.52 10.28 -3.76
CA MET A 256 8.11 11.61 -3.82
C MET A 256 9.18 11.74 -4.89
N ALA A 257 10.02 10.71 -5.06
CA ALA A 257 11.03 10.70 -6.13
C ALA A 257 10.37 10.69 -7.52
N ARG A 258 9.28 9.95 -7.71
CA ARG A 258 8.50 9.92 -8.96
C ARG A 258 7.94 11.30 -9.29
N GLU A 259 7.29 11.93 -8.32
CA GLU A 259 6.68 13.25 -8.49
C GLU A 259 7.71 14.34 -8.83
N GLU A 260 8.92 14.25 -8.26
CA GLU A 260 10.02 15.18 -8.56
C GLU A 260 10.72 14.91 -9.89
N GLN A 261 10.37 13.84 -10.60
CA GLN A 261 10.86 13.58 -11.97
C GLN A 261 10.03 14.27 -13.05
N ASP A 262 8.93 14.93 -12.68
CA ASP A 262 8.15 15.70 -13.65
C ASP A 262 9.06 16.74 -14.35
N PRO A 263 9.11 16.76 -15.70
CA PRO A 263 10.06 17.60 -16.44
C PRO A 263 9.70 19.09 -16.41
N GLU A 264 8.48 19.45 -16.05
CA GLU A 264 7.99 20.84 -16.05
C GLU A 264 8.07 21.48 -14.66
N ILE A 265 7.75 20.72 -13.62
CA ILE A 265 7.57 21.25 -12.26
C ILE A 265 8.41 20.55 -11.19
N GLY A 266 9.06 19.43 -11.52
CA GLY A 266 9.85 18.64 -10.58
C GLY A 266 11.24 19.20 -10.33
N HIS A 267 11.86 18.79 -9.22
CA HIS A 267 13.21 19.16 -8.80
C HIS A 267 14.16 17.95 -8.89
N PRO A 268 15.01 17.82 -9.94
CA PRO A 268 15.85 16.62 -10.12
C PRO A 268 16.79 16.31 -8.95
N ASP A 269 17.19 17.30 -8.16
CA ASP A 269 18.04 17.11 -6.98
C ASP A 269 17.25 16.46 -5.84
N LEU A 270 15.98 16.84 -5.67
CA LEU A 270 15.07 16.21 -4.71
C LEU A 270 14.69 14.80 -5.17
N ALA A 271 14.42 14.61 -6.47
CA ALA A 271 14.17 13.28 -7.03
C ALA A 271 15.30 12.30 -6.68
N ARG A 272 16.55 12.69 -6.88
CA ARG A 272 17.73 11.88 -6.48
C ARG A 272 17.80 11.65 -4.99
N THR A 273 17.56 12.69 -4.19
CA THR A 273 17.61 12.60 -2.72
C THR A 273 16.58 11.59 -2.20
N PHE A 274 15.34 11.70 -2.64
CA PHE A 274 14.25 10.82 -2.21
C PHE A 274 14.44 9.39 -2.72
N ASN A 275 14.94 9.24 -3.95
CA ASN A 275 15.28 7.96 -4.52
C ASN A 275 16.39 7.26 -3.72
N ASP A 276 17.44 8.00 -3.32
CA ASP A 276 18.53 7.48 -2.47
C ASP A 276 18.02 6.98 -1.11
N ILE A 277 17.07 7.69 -0.51
CA ILE A 277 16.44 7.28 0.76
C ILE A 277 15.66 5.99 0.57
N ALA A 278 14.82 5.91 -0.48
CA ALA A 278 14.03 4.72 -0.77
C ALA A 278 14.91 3.49 -1.07
N PHE A 279 16.01 3.65 -1.84
CA PHE A 279 16.97 2.57 -2.08
C PHE A 279 17.64 2.08 -0.78
N LYS A 280 18.05 2.97 0.12
CA LYS A 280 18.61 2.59 1.43
C LYS A 280 17.61 1.80 2.28
N LEU A 281 16.34 2.19 2.26
CA LEU A 281 15.27 1.44 2.94
C LEU A 281 15.10 0.05 2.31
N ALA A 282 15.05 -0.06 0.99
CA ALA A 282 14.99 -1.34 0.29
C ALA A 282 16.20 -2.24 0.62
N GLU A 283 17.42 -1.68 0.62
CA GLU A 283 18.66 -2.39 1.00
C GLU A 283 18.62 -2.89 2.45
N TRP A 284 17.96 -2.15 3.36
CA TRP A 284 17.78 -2.58 4.73
C TRP A 284 16.69 -3.65 4.87
N ILE A 285 15.54 -3.46 4.21
CA ILE A 285 14.36 -4.34 4.31
C ILE A 285 14.64 -5.71 3.71
N LEU A 286 15.14 -5.77 2.46
CA LEU A 286 15.18 -6.99 1.66
C LEU A 286 15.94 -8.16 2.32
N PRO A 287 17.12 -8.00 2.92
CA PRO A 287 17.83 -9.10 3.57
C PRO A 287 17.21 -9.53 4.91
N ARG A 288 16.23 -8.79 5.43
CA ARG A 288 15.56 -9.05 6.70
C ARG A 288 14.16 -9.64 6.52
N LEU A 289 13.66 -9.67 5.29
CA LEU A 289 12.41 -10.38 4.98
C LEU A 289 12.61 -11.89 5.20
N PRO A 290 11.59 -12.59 5.70
CA PRO A 290 11.55 -14.05 5.70
C PRO A 290 11.72 -14.62 4.27
N GLU A 291 12.02 -15.91 4.16
CA GLU A 291 12.26 -16.58 2.88
C GLU A 291 11.10 -16.40 1.89
N ASP A 292 9.87 -16.38 2.39
CA ASP A 292 8.66 -16.18 1.60
C ASP A 292 8.39 -14.69 1.21
N GLY A 293 9.15 -13.76 1.78
CA GLY A 293 9.08 -12.32 1.47
C GLY A 293 8.02 -11.53 2.22
N VAL A 294 7.11 -12.17 3.00
CA VAL A 294 6.11 -11.44 3.81
C VAL A 294 6.70 -11.14 5.19
N PRO A 295 6.77 -9.87 5.62
CA PRO A 295 7.38 -9.55 6.90
C PRO A 295 6.50 -9.99 8.09
N TYR A 296 7.12 -10.12 9.25
CA TYR A 296 6.41 -10.02 10.52
C TYR A 296 5.96 -8.57 10.74
N TRP A 297 4.97 -8.34 11.59
CA TRP A 297 4.40 -7.02 11.88
C TRP A 297 5.42 -5.99 12.41
N ASP A 298 6.49 -6.49 13.01
CA ASP A 298 7.66 -5.72 13.43
C ASP A 298 8.91 -6.56 13.16
N PHE A 299 9.98 -5.98 12.65
CA PHE A 299 11.20 -6.71 12.30
C PHE A 299 11.95 -7.30 13.50
N SER A 300 11.58 -6.92 14.73
CA SER A 300 12.07 -7.51 15.98
C SER A 300 11.23 -8.69 16.47
N GLN A 301 10.12 -9.01 15.81
CA GLN A 301 9.16 -10.02 16.23
C GLN A 301 9.12 -11.20 15.24
N SER A 302 8.47 -12.31 15.67
CA SER A 302 8.34 -13.53 14.86
C SER A 302 7.02 -14.29 15.11
N ASP A 303 5.99 -13.57 15.60
CA ASP A 303 4.71 -14.16 15.98
C ASP A 303 3.63 -14.01 14.89
N TYR A 304 3.35 -12.78 14.43
CA TYR A 304 2.33 -12.50 13.43
C TYR A 304 2.95 -11.97 12.13
N ARG A 305 2.51 -12.53 11.01
CA ARG A 305 2.81 -12.00 9.67
C ARG A 305 1.96 -10.77 9.39
N ASP A 306 2.47 -9.86 8.58
CA ASP A 306 1.71 -8.71 8.12
C ASP A 306 1.66 -8.66 6.59
N ALA A 307 0.59 -9.25 6.03
CA ALA A 307 0.34 -9.22 4.59
C ALA A 307 0.19 -7.80 4.06
N SER A 308 -0.31 -6.85 4.88
CA SER A 308 -0.45 -5.45 4.46
C SER A 308 0.91 -4.80 4.25
N ALA A 309 1.86 -4.99 5.18
CA ALA A 309 3.23 -4.51 5.00
C ALA A 309 3.90 -5.16 3.79
N GLY A 310 3.68 -6.46 3.55
CA GLY A 310 4.17 -7.16 2.36
C GLY A 310 3.64 -6.55 1.06
N ALA A 311 2.35 -6.28 0.97
CA ALA A 311 1.72 -5.67 -0.21
C ALA A 311 2.27 -4.26 -0.49
N ILE A 312 2.41 -3.43 0.55
CA ILE A 312 2.95 -2.07 0.45
C ILE A 312 4.42 -2.10 0.04
N ILE A 313 5.23 -3.00 0.63
CA ILE A 313 6.64 -3.18 0.22
C ILE A 313 6.71 -3.55 -1.28
N ALA A 314 5.90 -4.51 -1.74
CA ALA A 314 5.90 -4.91 -3.15
C ALA A 314 5.54 -3.75 -4.07
N ALA A 315 4.52 -2.95 -3.74
CA ALA A 315 4.14 -1.75 -4.49
C ALA A 315 5.28 -0.72 -4.53
N GLY A 316 5.87 -0.41 -3.37
CA GLY A 316 6.96 0.55 -3.26
C GLY A 316 8.24 0.11 -3.98
N LEU A 317 8.58 -1.20 -3.96
CA LEU A 317 9.74 -1.73 -4.71
C LEU A 317 9.57 -1.59 -6.22
N LEU A 318 8.36 -1.83 -6.73
CA LEU A 318 8.06 -1.70 -8.16
C LEU A 318 8.08 -0.23 -8.61
N ASP A 319 7.55 0.68 -7.78
CA ASP A 319 7.61 2.11 -8.06
C ASP A 319 9.05 2.63 -8.03
N LEU A 320 9.83 2.22 -7.02
CA LEU A 320 11.25 2.55 -6.89
C LEU A 320 12.06 2.06 -8.10
N TRP A 321 11.83 0.83 -8.58
CA TRP A 321 12.50 0.31 -9.76
C TRP A 321 12.16 1.12 -11.02
N ARG A 322 10.91 1.55 -11.17
CA ARG A 322 10.48 2.38 -12.30
C ARG A 322 11.13 3.76 -12.32
N ASN A 323 11.43 4.31 -11.15
CA ASN A 323 12.09 5.61 -11.02
C ASN A 323 13.52 5.60 -11.54
N ASP A 324 14.26 4.50 -11.34
CA ASP A 324 15.68 4.39 -11.72
C ASP A 324 16.04 2.92 -12.04
N PRO A 325 15.61 2.38 -13.20
CA PRO A 325 15.90 1.01 -13.59
C PRO A 325 17.41 0.74 -13.75
N ASP A 326 18.19 1.76 -14.11
CA ASP A 326 19.63 1.64 -14.32
C ASP A 326 20.40 1.36 -13.01
N ARG A 327 19.83 1.75 -11.87
CA ARG A 327 20.40 1.49 -10.54
C ARG A 327 20.22 0.03 -10.09
N ASP A 328 19.23 -0.67 -10.63
CA ASP A 328 18.98 -2.10 -10.37
C ASP A 328 18.86 -2.89 -11.69
N PRO A 329 19.95 -2.97 -12.48
CA PRO A 329 19.93 -3.62 -13.80
C PRO A 329 19.68 -5.15 -13.69
N GLU A 330 19.94 -5.74 -12.53
CA GLU A 330 19.65 -7.15 -12.25
C GLU A 330 18.20 -7.40 -11.78
N LYS A 331 17.38 -6.33 -11.68
CA LYS A 331 15.97 -6.38 -11.27
C LYS A 331 15.74 -7.08 -9.92
N LYS A 332 16.61 -6.87 -8.97
CA LYS A 332 16.50 -7.44 -7.62
C LYS A 332 15.24 -6.94 -6.90
N LEU A 333 14.87 -5.66 -7.10
CA LEU A 333 13.67 -5.07 -6.54
C LEU A 333 12.42 -5.72 -7.14
N VAL A 334 12.39 -5.89 -8.47
CA VAL A 334 11.27 -6.55 -9.18
C VAL A 334 11.16 -8.02 -8.75
N ALA A 335 12.28 -8.76 -8.66
CA ALA A 335 12.28 -10.15 -8.22
C ALA A 335 11.82 -10.30 -6.75
N ALA A 336 12.18 -9.36 -5.88
CA ALA A 336 11.71 -9.34 -4.50
C ALA A 336 10.21 -9.06 -4.42
N ALA A 337 9.70 -8.09 -5.18
CA ALA A 337 8.28 -7.82 -5.28
C ALA A 337 7.51 -9.03 -5.83
N GLU A 338 8.02 -9.70 -6.88
CA GLU A 338 7.42 -10.91 -7.43
C GLU A 338 7.31 -12.01 -6.36
N ARG A 339 8.37 -12.27 -5.60
CA ARG A 339 8.36 -13.26 -4.53
C ARG A 339 7.26 -12.95 -3.49
N ILE A 340 7.15 -11.70 -3.05
CA ILE A 340 6.10 -11.26 -2.12
C ILE A 340 4.72 -11.51 -2.74
N LEU A 341 4.50 -11.08 -3.97
CA LEU A 341 3.22 -11.22 -4.67
C LEU A 341 2.82 -12.68 -4.86
N ARG A 342 3.77 -13.58 -5.17
CA ARG A 342 3.52 -15.02 -5.25
C ARG A 342 3.07 -15.61 -3.92
N THR A 343 3.72 -15.19 -2.83
CA THR A 343 3.35 -15.62 -1.48
C THR A 343 1.97 -15.12 -1.10
N LEU A 344 1.69 -13.83 -1.31
CA LEU A 344 0.36 -13.25 -1.03
C LEU A 344 -0.75 -13.88 -1.88
N ALA A 345 -0.43 -14.36 -3.10
CA ALA A 345 -1.35 -15.09 -3.97
C ALA A 345 -1.48 -16.59 -3.63
N SER A 346 -0.78 -17.09 -2.62
CA SER A 346 -0.85 -18.49 -2.18
C SER A 346 -2.13 -18.75 -1.36
N PRO A 347 -2.57 -20.01 -1.21
CA PRO A 347 -3.72 -20.36 -0.38
C PRO A 347 -3.56 -20.00 1.11
N GLU A 348 -2.34 -19.79 1.59
CA GLU A 348 -2.06 -19.35 2.96
C GLU A 348 -2.59 -17.94 3.18
N TYR A 349 -2.31 -17.00 2.27
CA TYR A 349 -2.66 -15.59 2.38
C TYR A 349 -3.93 -15.21 1.61
N LEU A 350 -4.21 -15.85 0.48
CA LEU A 350 -5.35 -15.52 -0.35
C LEU A 350 -6.60 -16.23 0.13
N ALA A 351 -7.71 -15.51 0.23
CA ALA A 351 -9.01 -16.04 0.63
C ALA A 351 -9.63 -16.94 -0.44
N GLU A 352 -10.49 -17.87 -0.02
CA GLU A 352 -11.38 -18.58 -0.93
C GLU A 352 -12.55 -17.67 -1.38
N PRO A 353 -13.15 -17.91 -2.55
CA PRO A 353 -14.27 -17.12 -3.04
C PRO A 353 -15.42 -17.03 -2.02
N ARG A 354 -15.92 -15.82 -1.78
CA ARG A 354 -17.03 -15.51 -0.85
C ARG A 354 -16.76 -15.92 0.59
N THR A 355 -15.51 -15.88 1.01
CA THR A 355 -15.10 -16.04 2.41
C THR A 355 -14.43 -14.77 2.91
N ASN A 356 -13.90 -14.78 4.13
CA ASN A 356 -13.10 -13.70 4.69
C ASN A 356 -13.78 -12.31 4.62
N GLY A 357 -15.15 -12.28 4.71
CA GLY A 357 -15.91 -11.02 4.62
C GLY A 357 -15.82 -10.28 3.28
N GLY A 358 -15.30 -10.94 2.24
CA GLY A 358 -15.06 -10.32 0.92
C GLY A 358 -13.68 -9.70 0.75
N PHE A 359 -12.81 -9.74 1.76
CA PHE A 359 -11.41 -9.34 1.63
C PHE A 359 -10.60 -10.40 0.88
N LEU A 360 -9.56 -9.94 0.14
CA LEU A 360 -8.66 -10.82 -0.62
C LEU A 360 -7.63 -11.46 0.28
N LEU A 361 -6.92 -10.66 1.06
CA LEU A 361 -5.80 -11.12 1.87
C LEU A 361 -6.24 -11.44 3.30
N LYS A 362 -5.56 -12.41 3.88
CA LYS A 362 -5.59 -12.81 5.28
C LYS A 362 -4.29 -12.35 5.96
N HIS A 363 -4.21 -12.53 7.28
CA HIS A 363 -2.95 -12.42 8.04
C HIS A 363 -2.28 -11.04 7.96
N SER A 364 -3.05 -9.98 8.16
CA SER A 364 -2.53 -8.63 8.35
C SER A 364 -2.60 -8.20 9.81
N VAL A 365 -1.81 -7.18 10.18
CA VAL A 365 -1.79 -6.62 11.52
C VAL A 365 -2.00 -5.11 11.47
N GLY A 366 -3.09 -4.63 12.06
CA GLY A 366 -3.37 -3.22 12.20
C GLY A 366 -2.61 -2.58 13.37
N ASN A 367 -2.93 -2.97 14.61
CA ASN A 367 -2.36 -2.33 15.80
C ASN A 367 -2.37 -3.28 17.01
N ILE A 368 -1.28 -4.03 17.23
CA ILE A 368 -1.14 -4.93 18.38
C ILE A 368 -1.10 -4.17 19.72
N PRO A 369 -0.31 -3.09 19.87
CA PRO A 369 -0.34 -2.31 21.12
C PRO A 369 -1.74 -1.77 21.47
N GLY A 370 -2.53 -1.42 20.47
CA GLY A 370 -3.91 -0.97 20.60
C GLY A 370 -4.94 -2.11 20.74
N HIS A 371 -4.50 -3.37 20.77
CA HIS A 371 -5.37 -4.57 20.82
C HIS A 371 -6.43 -4.61 19.71
N SER A 372 -6.07 -4.14 18.51
CA SER A 372 -6.97 -4.00 17.38
C SER A 372 -6.37 -4.58 16.11
N GLU A 373 -7.19 -5.35 15.37
CA GLU A 373 -6.84 -5.83 14.04
C GLU A 373 -5.55 -6.68 14.02
N VAL A 374 -5.56 -7.77 14.80
CA VAL A 374 -4.44 -8.72 14.91
C VAL A 374 -4.77 -9.99 14.15
N ASP A 375 -3.93 -10.34 13.17
CA ASP A 375 -4.08 -11.52 12.31
C ASP A 375 -5.46 -11.58 11.61
N VAL A 376 -5.80 -10.49 10.92
CA VAL A 376 -7.10 -10.27 10.25
C VAL A 376 -6.91 -9.69 8.85
N PRO A 377 -7.91 -9.74 7.97
CA PRO A 377 -7.89 -9.00 6.70
C PRO A 377 -7.97 -7.49 6.93
N LEU A 378 -7.33 -6.71 6.05
CA LEU A 378 -7.36 -5.24 6.09
C LEU A 378 -7.58 -4.67 4.69
N THR A 379 -8.44 -3.65 4.59
CA THR A 379 -8.85 -3.12 3.28
C THR A 379 -7.68 -2.53 2.47
N TYR A 380 -6.71 -1.89 3.12
CA TYR A 380 -5.53 -1.37 2.45
C TYR A 380 -4.53 -2.45 2.01
N ALA A 381 -4.54 -3.64 2.64
CA ALA A 381 -3.76 -4.78 2.18
C ALA A 381 -4.23 -5.21 0.78
N ASP A 382 -5.54 -5.30 0.57
CA ASP A 382 -6.14 -5.65 -0.72
C ASP A 382 -5.85 -4.59 -1.78
N TYR A 383 -5.95 -3.31 -1.42
CA TYR A 383 -5.66 -2.20 -2.31
C TYR A 383 -4.23 -2.26 -2.85
N TYR A 384 -3.23 -2.32 -1.98
CA TYR A 384 -1.83 -2.35 -2.38
C TYR A 384 -1.41 -3.66 -3.04
N PHE A 385 -2.05 -4.77 -2.70
CA PHE A 385 -1.84 -6.04 -3.40
C PHE A 385 -2.27 -5.97 -4.87
N LEU A 386 -3.46 -5.44 -5.16
CA LEU A 386 -3.94 -5.27 -6.52
C LEU A 386 -3.12 -4.23 -7.29
N GLU A 387 -2.74 -3.14 -6.65
CA GLU A 387 -1.89 -2.11 -7.22
C GLU A 387 -0.52 -2.68 -7.61
N ALA A 388 0.14 -3.42 -6.72
CA ALA A 388 1.42 -4.04 -6.98
C ALA A 388 1.34 -5.06 -8.14
N LEU A 389 0.27 -5.87 -8.21
CA LEU A 389 0.05 -6.79 -9.34
C LEU A 389 -0.15 -6.05 -10.67
N ARG A 390 -0.84 -4.92 -10.67
CA ARG A 390 -0.99 -4.07 -11.86
C ARG A 390 0.35 -3.47 -12.28
N ASN A 391 1.11 -2.92 -11.34
CA ASN A 391 2.41 -2.32 -11.59
C ASN A 391 3.40 -3.37 -12.12
N TYR A 392 3.42 -4.58 -11.56
CA TYR A 392 4.22 -5.69 -12.06
C TYR A 392 3.88 -6.03 -13.52
N ARG A 393 2.59 -6.17 -13.84
CA ARG A 393 2.14 -6.46 -15.21
C ARG A 393 2.45 -5.34 -16.20
N TRP A 394 2.49 -4.11 -15.75
CA TRP A 394 2.90 -3.00 -16.61
C TRP A 394 4.39 -3.13 -16.96
N ILE A 395 5.24 -3.43 -15.99
CA ILE A 395 6.68 -3.68 -16.21
C ILE A 395 6.90 -4.82 -17.22
N GLU A 396 6.22 -5.97 -17.05
CA GLU A 396 6.34 -7.10 -18.00
C GLU A 396 5.92 -6.76 -19.45
N LYS A 397 5.05 -5.78 -19.65
CA LYS A 397 4.56 -5.42 -21.00
C LYS A 397 5.44 -4.38 -21.68
N THR A 398 6.18 -3.58 -20.93
CA THR A 398 7.00 -2.47 -21.45
C THR A 398 8.43 -2.91 -21.77
N GLU A 399 8.79 -4.11 -21.41
CA GLU A 399 10.05 -4.80 -21.73
C GLU A 399 9.89 -5.81 -22.88
#